data_2939ed40b790fed2705be592e2b75fd3
#
_entry.id   2939ed40b790fed2705be592e2b75fd3
#
_cell.length_a   1.000
_cell.length_b   1.000
_cell.length_c   1.000
_cell.angle_alpha   90.00
_cell.angle_beta   90.00
_cell.angle_gamma   90.00
#
_symmetry.space_group_name_H-M   'P 1'
#
loop_
_entity.id
_entity.type
_entity.pdbx_description
1 polymer ?
#
loop_
_entity_poly.entity_id
_entity_poly.type
_entity_poly.pdbx_seq_one_letter_code
_entity_poly.pdbx_strand_id
1 'polypeptide(L)'
;MERGDLDGAAAAFEKVLASAPGHPVATLGLAQVDLIRRVNSYDQAKARRDADDNPDDPEAQGRVADIDVALGQIESGFDRLLDTVRQTSGEERNQARMHLLRLFEAFPPRDPRVTKARATLSSLLF
;
A
#
# COMPACT_ATOMS: atom_id res chain seq x y z
N MET A 1 -1.64 12.60 -12.12
CA MET A 1 -3.12 12.72 -12.11
C MET A 1 -3.52 13.86 -11.18
N GLU A 2 -4.33 14.75 -11.67
CA GLU A 2 -4.77 15.89 -10.88
C GLU A 2 -5.86 15.50 -9.88
N ARG A 3 -6.04 16.32 -8.85
CA ARG A 3 -7.01 16.06 -7.78
C ARG A 3 -8.43 15.86 -8.30
N GLY A 4 -8.86 16.68 -9.25
CA GLY A 4 -10.20 16.55 -9.84
C GLY A 4 -10.39 15.24 -10.57
N ASP A 5 -9.36 14.76 -11.25
CA ASP A 5 -9.39 13.47 -11.96
C ASP A 5 -9.44 12.31 -10.97
N LEU A 6 -8.75 12.42 -9.83
CA LEU A 6 -8.80 11.40 -8.78
C LEU A 6 -10.18 11.32 -8.15
N ASP A 7 -10.80 12.46 -7.87
CA ASP A 7 -12.13 12.48 -7.28
C ASP A 7 -13.17 11.92 -8.26
N GLY A 8 -13.06 12.24 -9.54
CA GLY A 8 -13.93 11.70 -10.58
C GLY A 8 -13.76 10.19 -10.74
N ALA A 9 -12.52 9.70 -10.73
CA ALA A 9 -12.23 8.27 -10.80
C ALA A 9 -12.78 7.53 -9.59
N ALA A 10 -12.56 8.06 -8.38
CA ALA A 10 -13.08 7.47 -7.15
C ALA A 10 -14.60 7.39 -7.18
N ALA A 11 -15.29 8.45 -7.57
CA ALA A 11 -16.74 8.48 -7.65
C ALA A 11 -17.27 7.43 -8.63
N ALA A 12 -16.61 7.26 -9.78
CA ALA A 12 -17.00 6.26 -10.77
C ALA A 12 -16.85 4.84 -10.23
N PHE A 13 -15.74 4.53 -9.56
CA PHE A 13 -15.53 3.22 -8.96
C PHE A 13 -16.50 2.94 -7.80
N GLU A 14 -16.76 3.94 -6.96
CA GLU A 14 -17.71 3.82 -5.86
C GLU A 14 -19.13 3.53 -6.38
N LYS A 15 -19.52 4.15 -7.49
CA LYS A 15 -20.80 3.89 -8.11
C LYS A 15 -20.92 2.45 -8.60
N VAL A 16 -19.87 1.91 -9.19
CA VAL A 16 -19.84 0.50 -9.62
C VAL A 16 -19.95 -0.41 -8.40
N LEU A 17 -19.22 -0.12 -7.32
CA LEU A 17 -19.24 -0.93 -6.10
C LEU A 17 -20.59 -0.88 -5.38
N ALA A 18 -21.35 0.21 -5.50
CA ALA A 18 -22.68 0.31 -4.94
C ALA A 18 -23.64 -0.69 -5.61
N SER A 19 -23.48 -0.94 -6.91
CA SER A 19 -24.31 -1.89 -7.68
C SER A 19 -23.74 -3.30 -7.66
N ALA A 20 -22.41 -3.43 -7.59
CA ALA A 20 -21.71 -4.72 -7.67
C ALA A 20 -20.59 -4.75 -6.62
N PRO A 21 -20.91 -4.97 -5.33
CA PRO A 21 -19.90 -5.07 -4.28
C PRO A 21 -18.87 -6.14 -4.61
N GLY A 22 -17.59 -5.82 -4.45
CA GLY A 22 -16.51 -6.75 -4.76
C GLY A 22 -16.14 -6.81 -6.24
N HIS A 23 -16.69 -5.92 -7.08
CA HIS A 23 -16.31 -5.86 -8.50
C HIS A 23 -14.79 -5.67 -8.62
N PRO A 24 -14.06 -6.60 -9.30
CA PRO A 24 -12.58 -6.60 -9.26
C PRO A 24 -11.93 -5.34 -9.81
N VAL A 25 -12.43 -4.84 -10.95
CA VAL A 25 -11.86 -3.64 -11.59
C VAL A 25 -12.09 -2.40 -10.74
N ALA A 26 -13.28 -2.27 -10.17
CA ALA A 26 -13.63 -1.11 -9.33
C ALA A 26 -12.86 -1.14 -8.00
N THR A 27 -12.70 -2.31 -7.40
CA THR A 27 -11.92 -2.49 -6.17
C THR A 27 -10.45 -2.11 -6.41
N LEU A 28 -9.87 -2.62 -7.48
CA LEU A 28 -8.49 -2.31 -7.89
C LEU A 28 -8.32 -0.81 -8.16
N GLY A 29 -9.21 -0.24 -8.96
CA GLY A 29 -9.13 1.17 -9.32
C GLY A 29 -9.25 2.09 -8.12
N LEU A 30 -10.16 1.79 -7.20
CA LEU A 30 -10.32 2.60 -5.99
C LEU A 30 -9.08 2.51 -5.09
N ALA A 31 -8.49 1.32 -4.96
CA ALA A 31 -7.25 1.14 -4.19
C ALA A 31 -6.10 1.96 -4.80
N GLN A 32 -6.00 2.02 -6.13
CA GLN A 32 -5.00 2.84 -6.80
C GLN A 32 -5.21 4.33 -6.56
N VAL A 33 -6.46 4.79 -6.62
CA VAL A 33 -6.79 6.20 -6.30
C VAL A 33 -6.43 6.52 -4.85
N ASP A 34 -6.76 5.64 -3.91
CA ASP A 34 -6.43 5.83 -2.50
C ASP A 34 -4.92 5.96 -2.29
N LEU A 35 -4.14 5.12 -2.96
CA LEU A 35 -2.67 5.18 -2.87
C LEU A 35 -2.15 6.54 -3.34
N ILE A 36 -2.61 7.00 -4.50
CA ILE A 36 -2.17 8.28 -5.05
C ILE A 36 -2.56 9.43 -4.12
N ARG A 37 -3.77 9.41 -3.55
CA ARG A 37 -4.22 10.42 -2.59
C ARG A 37 -3.33 10.45 -1.35
N ARG A 38 -2.98 9.29 -0.81
CA ARG A 38 -2.08 9.23 0.35
C ARG A 38 -0.73 9.85 0.02
N VAL A 39 -0.13 9.43 -1.10
CA VAL A 39 1.19 9.93 -1.51
C VAL A 39 1.16 11.43 -1.78
N ASN A 40 0.10 11.94 -2.37
CA ASN A 40 -0.04 13.38 -2.60
C ASN A 40 -0.14 14.19 -1.30
N SER A 41 -0.55 13.56 -0.20
CA SER A 41 -0.64 14.20 1.11
C SER A 41 0.69 14.21 1.87
N TYR A 42 1.69 13.45 1.42
CA TYR A 42 2.97 13.31 2.12
C TYR A 42 3.99 14.33 1.62
N ASP A 43 4.81 14.84 2.55
CA ASP A 43 6.09 15.47 2.22
C ASP A 43 7.09 14.31 2.06
N GLN A 44 7.52 14.05 0.83
CA GLN A 44 8.35 12.86 0.54
C GLN A 44 9.69 12.89 1.26
N ALA A 45 10.36 14.05 1.27
CA ALA A 45 11.66 14.17 1.94
C ALA A 45 11.51 13.94 3.45
N LYS A 46 10.48 14.52 4.06
CA LYS A 46 10.20 14.32 5.48
C LYS A 46 9.86 12.86 5.78
N ALA A 47 9.04 12.23 4.93
CA ALA A 47 8.65 10.82 5.12
C ALA A 47 9.89 9.91 5.12
N ARG A 48 10.85 10.16 4.23
CA ARG A 48 12.09 9.37 4.18
C ARG A 48 12.96 9.60 5.41
N ARG A 49 13.07 10.84 5.89
CA ARG A 49 13.81 11.14 7.12
C ARG A 49 13.17 10.47 8.33
N ASP A 50 11.85 10.55 8.44
CA ASP A 50 11.12 9.93 9.55
C ASP A 50 11.32 8.41 9.57
N ALA A 51 11.31 7.77 8.41
CA ALA A 51 11.54 6.33 8.30
C ALA A 51 12.98 5.95 8.68
N ASP A 52 13.95 6.75 8.28
CA ASP A 52 15.36 6.52 8.64
C ASP A 52 15.58 6.66 10.14
N ASP A 53 14.91 7.63 10.77
CA ASP A 53 15.02 7.88 12.21
C ASP A 53 14.22 6.87 13.05
N ASN A 54 13.22 6.23 12.45
CA ASN A 54 12.32 5.31 13.15
C ASN A 54 12.16 4.00 12.34
N PRO A 55 13.22 3.18 12.28
CA PRO A 55 13.25 2.02 11.39
C PRO A 55 12.20 0.95 11.71
N ASP A 56 11.70 0.91 12.95
CA ASP A 56 10.70 -0.07 13.38
C ASP A 56 9.28 0.50 13.48
N ASP A 57 9.08 1.75 13.06
CA ASP A 57 7.76 2.38 13.10
C ASP A 57 6.98 2.00 11.83
N PRO A 58 5.90 1.20 11.94
CA PRO A 58 5.14 0.76 10.78
C PRO A 58 4.48 1.91 10.03
N GLU A 59 4.09 2.98 10.71
CA GLU A 59 3.50 4.14 10.06
C GLU A 59 4.52 4.88 9.21
N ALA A 60 5.71 5.14 9.76
CA ALA A 60 6.79 5.81 9.01
C ALA A 60 7.24 4.96 7.81
N GLN A 61 7.43 3.66 8.00
CA GLN A 61 7.81 2.75 6.93
C GLN A 61 6.70 2.64 5.88
N GLY A 62 5.45 2.63 6.31
CA GLY A 62 4.29 2.57 5.41
C GLY A 62 4.20 3.76 4.46
N ARG A 63 4.49 4.98 4.96
CA ARG A 63 4.50 6.17 4.09
C ARG A 63 5.54 6.06 2.99
N VAL A 64 6.75 5.62 3.31
CA VAL A 64 7.79 5.45 2.29
C VAL A 64 7.46 4.31 1.33
N ALA A 65 6.87 3.23 1.84
CA ALA A 65 6.40 2.13 0.99
C ALA A 65 5.35 2.62 -0.02
N ASP A 66 4.40 3.44 0.43
CA ASP A 66 3.40 4.06 -0.46
C ASP A 66 4.08 4.87 -1.57
N ILE A 67 5.06 5.69 -1.20
CA ILE A 67 5.80 6.54 -2.15
C ILE A 67 6.54 5.66 -3.17
N ASP A 68 7.25 4.65 -2.70
CA ASP A 68 8.01 3.76 -3.58
C ASP A 68 7.10 3.05 -4.58
N VAL A 69 5.98 2.52 -4.12
CA VAL A 69 5.01 1.85 -4.99
C VAL A 69 4.44 2.83 -6.02
N ALA A 70 4.06 4.04 -5.61
CA ALA A 70 3.52 5.05 -6.51
C ALA A 70 4.54 5.49 -7.57
N LEU A 71 5.84 5.46 -7.25
CA LEU A 71 6.91 5.78 -8.20
C LEU A 71 7.31 4.60 -9.08
N GLY A 72 6.64 3.47 -8.97
CA GLY A 72 6.94 2.28 -9.76
C GLY A 72 7.99 1.37 -9.17
N GLN A 73 8.52 1.69 -7.99
CA GLN A 73 9.47 0.84 -7.26
C GLN A 73 8.72 -0.11 -6.34
N ILE A 74 7.97 -0.99 -6.95
CA ILE A 74 6.94 -1.78 -6.27
C ILE A 74 7.54 -2.80 -5.32
N GLU A 75 8.54 -3.56 -5.78
CA GLU A 75 9.19 -4.55 -4.93
C GLU A 75 9.90 -3.90 -3.75
N SER A 76 10.52 -2.74 -3.96
CA SER A 76 11.15 -1.96 -2.89
C SER A 76 10.16 -1.59 -1.80
N GLY A 77 8.97 -1.12 -2.19
CA GLY A 77 7.91 -0.77 -1.25
C GLY A 77 7.42 -1.99 -0.47
N PHE A 78 7.19 -3.11 -1.15
CA PHE A 78 6.77 -4.35 -0.49
C PHE A 78 7.84 -4.86 0.47
N ASP A 79 9.11 -4.88 0.04
CA ASP A 79 10.22 -5.37 0.86
C ASP A 79 10.39 -4.53 2.12
N ARG A 80 10.19 -3.22 2.04
CA ARG A 80 10.26 -2.34 3.21
C ARG A 80 9.27 -2.76 4.29
N LEU A 81 8.03 -3.04 3.93
CA LEU A 81 7.02 -3.48 4.89
C LEU A 81 7.25 -4.92 5.35
N LEU A 82 7.74 -5.79 4.49
CA LEU A 82 8.13 -7.15 4.89
C LEU A 82 9.25 -7.10 5.93
N ASP A 83 10.24 -6.23 5.76
CA ASP A 83 11.28 -6.02 6.75
C ASP A 83 10.72 -5.50 8.07
N THR A 84 9.75 -4.60 8.01
CA THR A 84 9.08 -4.10 9.21
C THR A 84 8.34 -5.23 9.94
N VAL A 85 7.64 -6.09 9.21
CA VAL A 85 7.00 -7.29 9.80
C VAL A 85 8.06 -8.18 10.48
N ARG A 86 9.19 -8.38 9.83
CA ARG A 86 10.29 -9.22 10.37
C ARG A 86 10.86 -8.66 11.67
N GLN A 87 10.96 -7.33 11.77
CA GLN A 87 11.64 -6.66 12.87
C GLN A 87 10.74 -6.31 14.04
N THR A 88 9.42 -6.45 13.89
CA THR A 88 8.45 -6.05 14.91
C THR A 88 7.63 -7.23 15.40
N SER A 89 6.82 -6.99 16.44
CA SER A 89 5.91 -7.98 17.00
C SER A 89 4.63 -7.27 17.48
N GLY A 90 3.61 -8.06 17.80
CA GLY A 90 2.36 -7.55 18.34
C GLY A 90 1.67 -6.57 17.41
N GLU A 91 1.22 -5.45 17.97
CA GLU A 91 0.44 -4.45 17.24
C GLU A 91 1.24 -3.80 16.09
N GLU A 92 2.51 -3.52 16.30
CA GLU A 92 3.35 -2.92 15.26
C GLU A 92 3.50 -3.84 14.06
N ARG A 93 3.70 -5.14 14.30
CA ARG A 93 3.73 -6.15 13.24
C ARG A 93 2.39 -6.20 12.51
N ASN A 94 1.30 -6.17 13.25
CA ASN A 94 -0.04 -6.20 12.66
C ASN A 94 -0.29 -4.97 11.77
N GLN A 95 0.13 -3.79 12.21
CA GLN A 95 -0.01 -2.57 11.42
C GLN A 95 0.78 -2.66 10.10
N ALA A 96 2.00 -3.15 10.16
CA ALA A 96 2.83 -3.34 8.95
C ALA A 96 2.18 -4.35 7.99
N ARG A 97 1.67 -5.46 8.54
CA ARG A 97 0.98 -6.48 7.77
C ARG A 97 -0.27 -5.90 7.07
N MET A 98 -1.09 -5.16 7.82
CA MET A 98 -2.31 -4.57 7.28
C MET A 98 -2.01 -3.55 6.19
N HIS A 99 -0.98 -2.74 6.36
CA HIS A 99 -0.57 -1.77 5.36
C HIS A 99 -0.11 -2.46 4.06
N LEU A 100 0.66 -3.53 4.20
CA LEU A 100 1.12 -4.32 3.05
C LEU A 100 -0.07 -4.94 2.29
N LEU A 101 -1.03 -5.51 3.02
CA LEU A 101 -2.23 -6.07 2.40
C LEU A 101 -3.04 -4.99 1.65
N ARG A 102 -3.10 -3.79 2.21
CA ARG A 102 -3.74 -2.66 1.55
C ARG A 102 -3.04 -2.28 0.25
N LEU A 103 -1.71 -2.30 0.22
CA LEU A 103 -0.95 -2.05 -1.00
C LEU A 103 -1.20 -3.12 -2.06
N PHE A 104 -1.34 -4.38 -1.67
CA PHE A 104 -1.64 -5.46 -2.61
C PHE A 104 -2.93 -5.22 -3.38
N GLU A 105 -3.92 -4.56 -2.76
CA GLU A 105 -5.21 -4.29 -3.39
C GLU A 105 -5.09 -3.36 -4.61
N ALA A 106 -4.00 -2.61 -4.73
CA ALA A 106 -3.74 -1.74 -5.86
C ALA A 106 -3.19 -2.48 -7.09
N PHE A 107 -3.07 -3.81 -7.02
CA PHE A 107 -2.53 -4.66 -8.07
C PHE A 107 -3.47 -5.83 -8.35
N PRO A 108 -3.44 -6.38 -9.59
CA PRO A 108 -4.17 -7.61 -9.87
C PRO A 108 -3.72 -8.74 -8.94
N PRO A 109 -4.65 -9.60 -8.47
CA PRO A 109 -4.29 -10.67 -7.52
C PRO A 109 -3.22 -11.64 -8.02
N ARG A 110 -3.09 -11.78 -9.36
CA ARG A 110 -2.12 -12.67 -9.98
C ARG A 110 -0.80 -12.00 -10.33
N ASP A 111 -0.62 -10.73 -9.95
CA ASP A 111 0.66 -10.04 -10.18
C ASP A 111 1.77 -10.82 -9.48
N PRO A 112 2.84 -11.22 -10.21
CA PRO A 112 3.91 -12.04 -9.62
C PRO A 112 4.59 -11.38 -8.41
N ARG A 113 4.67 -10.05 -8.39
CA ARG A 113 5.26 -9.30 -7.27
C ARG A 113 4.40 -9.43 -6.02
N VAL A 114 3.08 -9.39 -6.18
CA VAL A 114 2.13 -9.60 -5.08
C VAL A 114 2.18 -11.04 -4.60
N THR A 115 2.16 -12.01 -5.52
CA THR A 115 2.23 -13.42 -5.18
C THR A 115 3.48 -13.75 -4.37
N LYS A 116 4.63 -13.24 -4.81
CA LYS A 116 5.91 -13.43 -4.11
C LYS A 116 5.88 -12.80 -2.72
N ALA A 117 5.40 -11.56 -2.62
CA ALA A 117 5.34 -10.86 -1.35
C ALA A 117 4.36 -11.52 -0.37
N ARG A 118 3.22 -12.04 -0.86
CA ARG A 118 2.29 -12.80 -0.02
C ARG A 118 2.92 -14.07 0.55
N ALA A 119 3.69 -14.78 -0.27
CA ALA A 119 4.39 -15.99 0.18
C ALA A 119 5.41 -15.65 1.27
N THR A 120 6.19 -14.59 1.07
CA THR A 120 7.14 -14.12 2.08
C THR A 120 6.44 -13.72 3.37
N LEU A 121 5.36 -12.95 3.27
CA LEU A 121 4.58 -12.54 4.44
C LEU A 121 4.07 -13.75 5.22
N SER A 122 3.52 -14.73 4.51
CA SER A 122 3.03 -15.96 5.15
C SER A 122 4.13 -16.68 5.92
N SER A 123 5.33 -16.78 5.35
CA SER A 123 6.45 -17.43 6.01
C SER A 123 6.95 -16.67 7.24
N LEU A 124 6.76 -15.35 7.28
CA LEU A 124 7.14 -14.53 8.43
C LEU A 124 6.13 -14.64 9.59
N LEU A 125 4.88 -14.96 9.29
CA LEU A 125 3.81 -15.05 10.28
C LEU A 125 3.66 -16.46 10.87
N PHE A 126 4.16 -17.43 10.18
CA PHE A 126 4.05 -18.86 10.55
C PHE A 126 5.44 -19.51 10.49
#